data_0599744e07580aa2b85036f6b9e17766
#
_entry.id   0599744e07580aa2b85036f6b9e17766
#
_cell.length_a   1.000
_cell.length_b   1.000
_cell.length_c   1.000
_cell.angle_alpha   90.00
_cell.angle_beta   90.00
_cell.angle_gamma   90.00
#
_symmetry.space_group_name_H-M   'P 1'
#
loop_
_entity.id
_entity.type
_entity.pdbx_description
1 polymer ?
#
loop_
_entity_poly.entity_id
_entity_poly.type
_entity_poly.pdbx_seq_one_letter_code
_entity_poly.pdbx_strand_id
1 'polypeptide(L)'
;MSGQLTPVTNQYVLNPITINPAYAGNRGDLNIAAFYRQQWVGIEGAPVTATFTADAAILDDKVGIGFNLIIDKMGVTRENYFITNYSYIIYLDEGSLSFGLGAGFITTNTAWSDLVVLDPGDELYLVDSRRFVVPSFSFGTYYTKKNYFLGMSIPKFLGYKFNYDKNKYSVTVDPGQYNFLLYTGYVFNVSPKVDFVPSTLLNYTPGKKLLLDLNANLSFNNRFWVGTSYRNGRSLGALLQLQVNNQFKMAYTYDFDTGNLGGYSNGSHEIMLRYEFRYKVKVVDPLIF
;
A
#
# COMPACT_ATOMS: atom_id res chain seq x y z
N MET A 1 6.35 9.22 20.44
CA MET A 1 5.28 9.25 19.41
C MET A 1 5.38 7.98 18.59
N SER A 2 4.31 7.15 18.54
CA SER A 2 4.28 5.99 17.67
C SER A 2 3.83 6.48 16.31
N GLY A 3 4.78 6.71 15.38
CA GLY A 3 4.48 7.04 14.00
C GLY A 3 3.63 5.95 13.35
N GLN A 4 2.83 6.29 12.35
CA GLN A 4 2.17 5.31 11.50
C GLN A 4 3.26 4.47 10.83
N LEU A 5 3.26 3.16 11.08
CA LEU A 5 4.33 2.27 10.66
C LEU A 5 4.39 2.07 9.14
N THR A 6 3.29 2.31 8.43
CA THR A 6 3.20 2.30 6.96
C THR A 6 1.91 3.00 6.55
N PRO A 7 1.90 3.86 5.52
CA PRO A 7 0.68 4.41 4.98
C PRO A 7 -0.18 3.27 4.41
N VAL A 8 -1.30 2.96 5.04
CA VAL A 8 -2.26 2.00 4.49
C VAL A 8 -3.29 2.79 3.72
N THR A 9 -3.24 2.71 2.39
CA THR A 9 -4.23 3.30 1.50
C THR A 9 -5.50 2.46 1.51
N ASN A 10 -6.66 3.02 1.23
CA ASN A 10 -7.91 2.25 1.18
C ASN A 10 -8.03 1.39 -0.09
N GLN A 11 -7.17 1.64 -1.06
CA GLN A 11 -7.21 0.95 -2.34
C GLN A 11 -6.31 -0.29 -2.41
N TYR A 12 -5.82 -0.79 -1.26
CA TYR A 12 -5.06 -2.05 -1.23
C TYR A 12 -5.85 -3.23 -1.85
N VAL A 13 -7.18 -3.21 -1.76
CA VAL A 13 -8.06 -4.18 -2.44
C VAL A 13 -7.84 -4.17 -3.96
N LEU A 14 -7.63 -2.98 -4.52
CA LEU A 14 -7.40 -2.78 -5.94
C LEU A 14 -5.94 -2.99 -6.34
N ASN A 15 -5.00 -2.79 -5.41
CA ASN A 15 -3.57 -2.86 -5.66
C ASN A 15 -2.79 -3.50 -4.50
N PRO A 16 -2.93 -4.82 -4.29
CA PRO A 16 -2.33 -5.53 -3.16
C PRO A 16 -0.80 -5.49 -3.10
N ILE A 17 -0.09 -5.20 -4.18
CA ILE A 17 1.38 -5.09 -4.19
C ILE A 17 1.90 -4.00 -3.24
N THR A 18 1.07 -3.02 -2.89
CA THR A 18 1.41 -1.97 -1.92
C THR A 18 1.59 -2.50 -0.51
N ILE A 19 0.98 -3.65 -0.20
CA ILE A 19 1.00 -4.26 1.13
C ILE A 19 1.62 -5.65 1.16
N ASN A 20 1.76 -6.32 -0.01
CA ASN A 20 2.22 -7.70 -0.08
C ASN A 20 3.12 -7.91 -1.31
N PRO A 21 4.44 -8.16 -1.14
CA PRO A 21 5.36 -8.38 -2.25
C PRO A 21 5.03 -9.64 -3.07
N ALA A 22 4.37 -10.64 -2.49
CA ALA A 22 3.96 -11.86 -3.19
C ALA A 22 2.91 -11.62 -4.27
N TYR A 23 2.29 -10.43 -4.29
CA TYR A 23 1.32 -10.07 -5.32
C TYR A 23 1.97 -9.65 -6.64
N ALA A 24 3.27 -9.31 -6.66
CA ALA A 24 3.97 -8.93 -7.88
C ALA A 24 3.79 -9.99 -8.97
N GLY A 25 3.43 -9.56 -10.19
CA GLY A 25 3.20 -10.44 -11.34
C GLY A 25 1.92 -11.30 -11.30
N ASN A 26 1.13 -11.29 -10.22
CA ASN A 26 -0.09 -12.12 -10.15
C ASN A 26 -1.17 -11.74 -11.18
N ARG A 27 -1.02 -10.63 -11.88
CA ARG A 27 -1.91 -10.21 -12.98
C ARG A 27 -1.42 -10.65 -14.36
N GLY A 28 -0.22 -11.18 -14.47
CA GLY A 28 0.44 -11.58 -15.70
C GLY A 28 1.04 -10.40 -16.46
N ASP A 29 0.22 -9.52 -16.98
CA ASP A 29 0.63 -8.36 -17.79
C ASP A 29 1.36 -7.27 -16.98
N LEU A 30 2.08 -6.37 -17.67
CA LEU A 30 2.66 -5.19 -17.04
C LEU A 30 1.54 -4.25 -16.57
N ASN A 31 1.50 -4.04 -15.26
CA ASN A 31 0.60 -3.10 -14.60
C ASN A 31 1.37 -1.90 -14.08
N ILE A 32 0.86 -0.71 -14.33
CA ILE A 32 1.35 0.53 -13.75
C ILE A 32 0.20 1.21 -13.05
N ALA A 33 0.38 1.61 -11.79
CA ALA A 33 -0.63 2.35 -11.05
C ALA A 33 -0.01 3.53 -10.29
N ALA A 34 -0.73 4.65 -10.28
CA ALA A 34 -0.41 5.83 -9.50
C ALA A 34 -1.58 6.17 -8.58
N PHE A 35 -1.25 6.55 -7.35
CA PHE A 35 -2.21 6.95 -6.33
C PHE A 35 -1.80 8.30 -5.76
N TYR A 36 -2.79 9.09 -5.42
CA TYR A 36 -2.61 10.31 -4.64
C TYR A 36 -3.67 10.35 -3.55
N ARG A 37 -3.22 10.42 -2.30
CA ARG A 37 -4.07 10.48 -1.12
C ARG A 37 -3.80 11.75 -0.33
N GLN A 38 -4.83 12.50 -0.06
CA GLN A 38 -4.82 13.59 0.90
C GLN A 38 -5.72 13.21 2.08
N GLN A 39 -5.10 13.02 3.22
CA GLN A 39 -5.77 12.58 4.44
C GLN A 39 -6.19 13.82 5.26
N TRP A 40 -7.32 13.75 5.95
CA TRP A 40 -7.84 14.79 6.86
C TRP A 40 -7.79 16.20 6.27
N VAL A 41 -8.43 16.39 5.13
CA VAL A 41 -8.46 17.68 4.43
C VAL A 41 -9.01 18.77 5.34
N GLY A 42 -8.33 19.93 5.36
CA GLY A 42 -8.63 21.06 6.25
C GLY A 42 -7.75 21.11 7.51
N ILE A 43 -7.00 20.05 7.83
CA ILE A 43 -6.05 20.04 8.94
C ILE A 43 -4.66 20.40 8.40
N GLU A 44 -4.01 21.41 8.98
CA GLU A 44 -2.65 21.79 8.63
C GLU A 44 -1.66 20.68 8.99
N GLY A 45 -0.70 20.39 8.09
CA GLY A 45 0.25 19.30 8.28
C GLY A 45 -0.33 17.89 8.13
N ALA A 46 -1.59 17.75 7.70
CA ALA A 46 -2.21 16.45 7.47
C ALA A 46 -1.44 15.62 6.43
N PRO A 47 -1.46 14.27 6.53
CA PRO A 47 -0.69 13.40 5.65
C PRO A 47 -1.10 13.52 4.18
N VAL A 48 -0.09 13.57 3.31
CA VAL A 48 -0.24 13.50 1.85
C VAL A 48 0.68 12.39 1.36
N THR A 49 0.10 11.39 0.70
CA THR A 49 0.81 10.23 0.17
C THR A 49 0.64 10.13 -1.32
N ALA A 50 1.75 10.07 -2.07
CA ALA A 50 1.77 9.71 -3.47
C ALA A 50 2.42 8.33 -3.61
N THR A 51 1.79 7.42 -4.36
CA THR A 51 2.30 6.08 -4.58
C THR A 51 2.34 5.80 -6.08
N PHE A 52 3.44 5.24 -6.54
CA PHE A 52 3.60 4.69 -7.87
C PHE A 52 3.98 3.22 -7.74
N THR A 53 3.31 2.35 -8.49
CA THR A 53 3.64 0.92 -8.55
C THR A 53 3.73 0.47 -9.99
N ALA A 54 4.65 -0.46 -10.24
CA ALA A 54 4.73 -1.18 -11.49
C ALA A 54 5.00 -2.65 -11.18
N ASP A 55 4.31 -3.58 -11.84
CA ASP A 55 4.57 -5.01 -11.69
C ASP A 55 4.25 -5.77 -12.97
N ALA A 56 4.95 -6.87 -13.18
CA ALA A 56 4.74 -7.77 -14.31
C ALA A 56 5.16 -9.19 -13.96
N ALA A 57 4.58 -10.17 -14.64
CA ALA A 57 5.07 -11.53 -14.66
C ALA A 57 6.10 -11.72 -15.79
N ILE A 58 7.09 -12.55 -15.52
CA ILE A 58 8.15 -12.98 -16.44
C ILE A 58 8.34 -14.49 -16.31
N LEU A 59 9.14 -15.09 -17.20
CA LEU A 59 9.50 -16.53 -17.16
C LEU A 59 8.26 -17.43 -17.13
N ASP A 60 7.42 -17.33 -18.16
CA ASP A 60 6.17 -18.08 -18.29
C ASP A 60 5.23 -17.89 -17.09
N ASP A 61 5.13 -16.65 -16.60
CA ASP A 61 4.29 -16.21 -15.49
C ASP A 61 4.66 -16.85 -14.13
N LYS A 62 5.84 -17.48 -14.01
CA LYS A 62 6.30 -18.10 -12.75
C LYS A 62 7.03 -17.15 -11.82
N VAL A 63 7.52 -16.05 -12.35
CA VAL A 63 8.25 -15.04 -11.58
C VAL A 63 7.57 -13.69 -11.75
N GLY A 64 7.22 -13.07 -10.65
CA GLY A 64 6.75 -11.68 -10.61
C GLY A 64 7.88 -10.74 -10.21
N ILE A 65 7.98 -9.64 -10.91
CA ILE A 65 8.82 -8.49 -10.53
C ILE A 65 7.92 -7.28 -10.31
N GLY A 66 8.29 -6.45 -9.36
CA GLY A 66 7.52 -5.23 -9.06
C GLY A 66 8.38 -4.15 -8.46
N PHE A 67 7.85 -2.95 -8.51
CA PHE A 67 8.46 -1.74 -7.95
C PHE A 67 7.40 -0.89 -7.29
N ASN A 68 7.69 -0.42 -6.07
CA ASN A 68 6.85 0.53 -5.34
C ASN A 68 7.69 1.76 -4.99
N LEU A 69 7.22 2.93 -5.40
CA LEU A 69 7.69 4.24 -4.95
C LEU A 69 6.57 4.88 -4.14
N ILE A 70 6.82 5.16 -2.86
CA ILE A 70 5.87 5.86 -2.00
C ILE A 70 6.55 7.13 -1.49
N ILE A 71 5.88 8.26 -1.65
CA ILE A 71 6.30 9.55 -1.12
C ILE A 71 5.24 9.95 -0.10
N ASP A 72 5.61 9.99 1.16
CA ASP A 72 4.73 10.34 2.27
C ASP A 72 5.22 11.60 2.97
N LYS A 73 4.32 12.57 3.14
CA LYS A 73 4.58 13.80 3.89
C LYS A 73 3.57 13.90 5.01
N MET A 74 4.02 14.02 6.25
CA MET A 74 3.18 14.23 7.42
C MET A 74 3.80 15.30 8.31
N GLY A 75 3.12 16.44 8.42
CA GLY A 75 3.67 17.63 9.06
C GLY A 75 4.96 18.05 8.38
N VAL A 76 6.02 18.16 9.18
CA VAL A 76 7.38 18.53 8.72
C VAL A 76 8.25 17.33 8.35
N THR A 77 7.72 16.10 8.51
CA THR A 77 8.44 14.87 8.16
C THR A 77 8.09 14.41 6.76
N ARG A 78 9.11 14.01 5.99
CA ARG A 78 8.97 13.41 4.67
C ARG A 78 9.70 12.08 4.62
N GLU A 79 9.01 11.06 4.17
CA GLU A 79 9.55 9.72 3.92
C GLU A 79 9.36 9.34 2.45
N ASN A 80 10.39 8.76 1.85
CA ASN A 80 10.28 8.20 0.51
C ASN A 80 10.75 6.74 0.56
N TYR A 81 9.92 5.84 0.03
CA TYR A 81 10.15 4.41 0.00
C TYR A 81 10.44 3.98 -1.43
N PHE A 82 11.54 3.25 -1.61
CA PHE A 82 11.96 2.66 -2.88
C PHE A 82 12.09 1.17 -2.67
N ILE A 83 11.09 0.40 -3.07
CA ILE A 83 11.00 -1.04 -2.80
C ILE A 83 10.87 -1.77 -4.13
N THR A 84 11.78 -2.72 -4.37
CA THR A 84 11.64 -3.72 -5.43
C THR A 84 11.04 -4.99 -4.85
N ASN A 85 10.14 -5.62 -5.59
CA ASN A 85 9.46 -6.84 -5.19
C ASN A 85 9.82 -7.96 -6.16
N TYR A 86 10.09 -9.13 -5.61
CA TYR A 86 10.26 -10.37 -6.32
C TYR A 86 9.24 -11.37 -5.79
N SER A 87 8.55 -12.09 -6.66
CA SER A 87 7.68 -13.19 -6.27
C SER A 87 7.96 -14.43 -7.10
N TYR A 88 7.77 -15.59 -6.46
CA TYR A 88 7.76 -16.87 -7.14
C TYR A 88 6.36 -17.47 -7.07
N ILE A 89 5.79 -17.78 -8.23
CA ILE A 89 4.40 -18.20 -8.40
C ILE A 89 4.37 -19.69 -8.72
N ILE A 90 3.74 -20.46 -7.85
CA ILE A 90 3.52 -21.88 -7.99
C ILE A 90 2.08 -22.11 -8.43
N TYR A 91 1.91 -22.64 -9.64
CA TYR A 91 0.59 -23.02 -10.13
C TYR A 91 0.19 -24.37 -9.54
N LEU A 92 -1.03 -24.40 -9.01
CA LEU A 92 -1.69 -25.58 -8.44
C LEU A 92 -2.84 -25.98 -9.38
N ASP A 93 -3.41 -27.16 -9.17
CA ASP A 93 -4.54 -27.64 -10.00
C ASP A 93 -5.72 -26.65 -10.04
N GLU A 94 -5.97 -25.95 -8.96
CA GLU A 94 -7.07 -24.99 -8.85
C GLU A 94 -6.62 -23.64 -8.27
N GLY A 95 -5.60 -23.02 -8.83
CA GLY A 95 -5.17 -21.70 -8.38
C GLY A 95 -3.65 -21.53 -8.37
N SER A 96 -3.16 -20.55 -7.62
CA SER A 96 -1.72 -20.33 -7.47
C SER A 96 -1.37 -19.90 -6.05
N LEU A 97 -0.16 -20.27 -5.63
CA LEU A 97 0.47 -19.84 -4.39
C LEU A 97 1.75 -19.09 -4.72
N SER A 98 1.86 -17.85 -4.23
CA SER A 98 3.03 -17.02 -4.47
C SER A 98 3.74 -16.74 -3.16
N PHE A 99 5.08 -16.72 -3.22
CA PHE A 99 5.96 -16.26 -2.14
C PHE A 99 6.70 -15.02 -2.63
N GLY A 100 6.73 -13.96 -1.83
CA GLY A 100 7.30 -12.70 -2.23
C GLY A 100 8.31 -12.15 -1.23
N LEU A 101 9.33 -11.53 -1.77
CA LEU A 101 10.33 -10.76 -1.03
C LEU A 101 10.38 -9.34 -1.60
N GLY A 102 10.34 -8.36 -0.72
CA GLY A 102 10.61 -6.98 -1.08
C GLY A 102 11.92 -6.51 -0.45
N ALA A 103 12.70 -5.77 -1.21
CA ALA A 103 13.94 -5.18 -0.76
C ALA A 103 14.10 -3.77 -1.30
N GLY A 104 14.66 -2.87 -0.49
CA GLY A 104 14.85 -1.49 -0.89
C GLY A 104 15.33 -0.61 0.26
N PHE A 105 15.01 0.65 0.19
CA PHE A 105 15.38 1.61 1.23
C PHE A 105 14.32 2.69 1.40
N ILE A 106 14.34 3.28 2.58
CA ILE A 106 13.51 4.41 2.97
C ILE A 106 14.44 5.60 3.22
N THR A 107 14.16 6.74 2.61
CA THR A 107 14.80 7.99 2.99
C THR A 107 13.84 8.77 3.88
N THR A 108 14.33 9.29 4.99
CA THR A 108 13.54 10.11 5.90
C THR A 108 14.29 11.38 6.26
N ASN A 109 13.56 12.47 6.35
CA ASN A 109 14.05 13.74 6.90
C ASN A 109 12.91 14.48 7.59
N THR A 110 13.24 15.27 8.59
CA THR A 110 12.30 16.12 9.32
C THR A 110 12.86 17.52 9.36
N ALA A 111 12.09 18.49 8.88
CA ALA A 111 12.38 19.91 8.93
C ALA A 111 11.93 20.48 10.29
N TRP A 112 12.74 20.28 11.33
CA TRP A 112 12.41 20.73 12.68
C TRP A 112 12.30 22.25 12.76
N SER A 113 13.07 22.99 11.94
CA SER A 113 13.05 24.45 11.86
C SER A 113 11.71 25.03 11.41
N ASP A 114 10.86 24.23 10.75
CA ASP A 114 9.52 24.61 10.30
C ASP A 114 8.47 24.47 11.41
N LEU A 115 8.84 23.93 12.58
CA LEU A 115 7.92 23.78 13.71
C LEU A 115 7.76 25.10 14.49
N VAL A 116 6.53 25.46 14.77
CA VAL A 116 6.23 26.51 15.75
C VAL A 116 6.38 25.90 17.15
N VAL A 117 7.49 26.20 17.82
CA VAL A 117 7.80 25.71 19.17
C VAL A 117 7.38 26.73 20.21
N LEU A 118 6.95 26.24 21.39
CA LEU A 118 6.55 27.10 22.51
C LEU A 118 7.76 27.80 23.14
N ASP A 119 8.96 27.21 23.10
CA ASP A 119 10.22 27.78 23.52
C ASP A 119 11.15 27.98 22.32
N PRO A 120 11.29 29.22 21.81
CA PRO A 120 12.17 29.51 20.67
C PRO A 120 13.65 29.23 20.93
N GLY A 121 14.05 29.01 22.21
CA GLY A 121 15.42 28.72 22.61
C GLY A 121 15.74 27.22 22.68
N ASP A 122 14.81 26.31 22.36
CA ASP A 122 15.06 24.88 22.38
C ASP A 122 15.96 24.47 21.19
N GLU A 123 17.24 24.27 21.48
CA GLU A 123 18.27 23.92 20.49
C GLU A 123 17.96 22.64 19.70
N LEU A 124 17.11 21.75 20.23
CA LEU A 124 16.72 20.51 19.54
C LEU A 124 15.94 20.75 18.24
N TYR A 125 15.27 21.90 18.13
CA TYR A 125 14.43 22.24 16.98
C TYR A 125 15.08 23.29 16.05
N LEU A 126 16.26 23.80 16.37
CA LEU A 126 16.95 24.79 15.55
C LEU A 126 17.60 24.19 14.30
N VAL A 127 17.84 22.89 14.28
CA VAL A 127 18.55 22.22 13.18
C VAL A 127 17.72 21.06 12.63
N ASP A 128 17.46 21.11 11.33
CA ASP A 128 16.78 20.04 10.62
C ASP A 128 17.51 18.70 10.73
N SER A 129 16.75 17.61 10.73
CA SER A 129 17.35 16.30 10.65
C SER A 129 18.10 16.14 9.32
N ARG A 130 19.28 15.52 9.36
CA ARG A 130 19.92 15.07 8.11
C ARG A 130 19.02 14.06 7.40
N ARG A 131 19.13 13.97 6.07
CA ARG A 131 18.48 12.89 5.33
C ARG A 131 19.15 11.57 5.70
N PHE A 132 18.37 10.64 6.20
CA PHE A 132 18.81 9.29 6.52
C PHE A 132 18.29 8.29 5.50
N VAL A 133 19.10 7.27 5.25
CA VAL A 133 18.73 6.13 4.40
C VAL A 133 18.69 4.89 5.28
N VAL A 134 17.55 4.20 5.29
CA VAL A 134 17.31 3.01 6.08
C VAL A 134 16.94 1.85 5.15
N PRO A 135 17.61 0.68 5.23
CA PRO A 135 17.22 -0.47 4.46
C PRO A 135 15.82 -0.94 4.85
N SER A 136 15.07 -1.46 3.89
CA SER A 136 13.73 -1.99 4.11
C SER A 136 13.60 -3.35 3.43
N PHE A 137 13.05 -4.32 4.16
CA PHE A 137 12.75 -5.65 3.66
C PHE A 137 11.31 -5.99 4.00
N SER A 138 10.64 -6.69 3.11
CA SER A 138 9.30 -7.21 3.30
C SER A 138 9.22 -8.66 2.86
N PHE A 139 8.28 -9.39 3.43
CA PHE A 139 7.97 -10.76 3.06
C PHE A 139 6.46 -10.92 2.93
N GLY A 140 6.03 -11.82 2.04
CA GLY A 140 4.61 -12.15 1.93
C GLY A 140 4.37 -13.46 1.24
N THR A 141 3.14 -13.95 1.41
CA THR A 141 2.56 -15.06 0.68
C THR A 141 1.22 -14.63 0.12
N TYR A 142 0.85 -15.14 -1.04
CA TYR A 142 -0.44 -14.86 -1.65
C TYR A 142 -0.98 -16.12 -2.33
N TYR A 143 -2.18 -16.52 -1.93
CA TYR A 143 -2.91 -17.63 -2.52
C TYR A 143 -4.13 -17.10 -3.25
N THR A 144 -4.36 -17.56 -4.46
CA THR A 144 -5.59 -17.28 -5.21
C THR A 144 -6.13 -18.54 -5.85
N LYS A 145 -7.45 -18.71 -5.79
CA LYS A 145 -8.18 -19.79 -6.41
C LYS A 145 -9.48 -19.21 -6.95
N LYS A 146 -9.74 -19.32 -8.25
CA LYS A 146 -10.96 -18.87 -8.95
C LYS A 146 -11.64 -17.62 -8.36
N ASN A 147 -12.35 -17.78 -7.24
CA ASN A 147 -13.15 -16.73 -6.59
C ASN A 147 -12.62 -16.35 -5.20
N TYR A 148 -11.55 -16.96 -4.73
CA TYR A 148 -11.01 -16.74 -3.39
C TYR A 148 -9.57 -16.25 -3.45
N PHE A 149 -9.22 -15.35 -2.57
CA PHE A 149 -7.85 -14.92 -2.37
C PHE A 149 -7.52 -14.77 -0.88
N LEU A 150 -6.26 -15.05 -0.55
CA LEU A 150 -5.70 -14.92 0.79
C LEU A 150 -4.25 -14.45 0.70
N GLY A 151 -3.93 -13.35 1.33
CA GLY A 151 -2.58 -12.82 1.42
C GLY A 151 -2.15 -12.64 2.86
N MET A 152 -0.92 -12.99 3.16
CA MET A 152 -0.24 -12.67 4.41
C MET A 152 1.04 -11.91 4.10
N SER A 153 1.37 -10.89 4.90
CA SER A 153 2.61 -10.16 4.70
C SER A 153 3.12 -9.49 5.97
N ILE A 154 4.43 -9.24 5.95
CA ILE A 154 5.13 -8.34 6.87
C ILE A 154 5.77 -7.27 5.99
N PRO A 155 5.14 -6.10 5.82
CA PRO A 155 5.62 -5.08 4.89
C PRO A 155 6.92 -4.40 5.33
N LYS A 156 7.32 -4.57 6.58
CA LYS A 156 8.54 -3.96 7.12
C LYS A 156 9.14 -4.82 8.23
N PHE A 157 10.28 -5.45 7.94
CA PHE A 157 11.04 -6.24 8.92
C PHE A 157 11.97 -5.41 9.79
N LEU A 158 12.48 -4.30 9.28
CA LEU A 158 13.41 -3.46 10.00
C LEU A 158 12.70 -2.23 10.55
N GLY A 159 12.83 -2.02 11.85
CA GLY A 159 12.49 -0.77 12.50
C GLY A 159 13.69 0.18 12.51
N TYR A 160 13.43 1.44 12.80
CA TYR A 160 14.48 2.41 13.10
C TYR A 160 14.04 3.32 14.24
N LYS A 161 15.04 3.74 15.06
CA LYS A 161 14.83 4.70 16.13
C LYS A 161 15.77 5.87 15.90
N PHE A 162 15.26 7.09 16.06
CA PHE A 162 16.07 8.28 16.06
C PHE A 162 16.68 8.49 17.44
N ASN A 163 17.99 8.70 17.49
CA ASN A 163 18.71 9.08 18.69
C ASN A 163 19.00 10.58 18.60
N TYR A 164 18.36 11.37 19.45
CA TYR A 164 18.45 12.82 19.46
C TYR A 164 19.87 13.29 19.83
N ASP A 165 20.51 12.65 20.83
CA ASP A 165 21.85 13.06 21.30
C ASP A 165 22.93 12.90 20.23
N LYS A 166 22.76 11.90 19.35
CA LYS A 166 23.74 11.59 18.30
C LYS A 166 23.29 12.08 16.91
N ASN A 167 22.12 12.70 16.82
CA ASN A 167 21.47 13.08 15.55
C ASN A 167 21.59 11.97 14.48
N LYS A 168 21.24 10.74 14.88
CA LYS A 168 21.44 9.54 14.05
C LYS A 168 20.28 8.56 14.21
N TYR A 169 19.88 7.95 13.09
CA TYR A 169 19.01 6.77 13.13
C TYR A 169 19.83 5.50 13.40
N SER A 170 19.28 4.61 14.19
CA SER A 170 19.75 3.24 14.36
C SER A 170 18.70 2.26 13.83
N VAL A 171 19.14 1.31 13.02
CA VAL A 171 18.30 0.20 12.56
C VAL A 171 18.12 -0.78 13.71
N THR A 172 16.90 -1.24 13.90
CA THR A 172 16.55 -2.19 14.96
C THR A 172 15.79 -3.37 14.37
N VAL A 173 16.08 -4.58 14.82
CA VAL A 173 15.26 -5.77 14.60
C VAL A 173 14.48 -5.99 15.88
N ASP A 174 13.19 -5.67 15.85
CA ASP A 174 12.31 -5.77 17.01
C ASP A 174 10.98 -6.41 16.57
N PRO A 175 10.80 -7.72 16.79
CA PRO A 175 9.57 -8.42 16.43
C PRO A 175 8.30 -7.82 17.06
N GLY A 176 8.43 -7.13 18.20
CA GLY A 176 7.34 -6.40 18.84
C GLY A 176 6.83 -5.21 18.03
N GLN A 177 7.57 -4.77 17.01
CA GLN A 177 7.18 -3.68 16.11
C GLN A 177 6.76 -4.18 14.72
N TYR A 178 6.78 -5.48 14.47
CA TYR A 178 6.35 -6.04 13.19
C TYR A 178 4.87 -5.81 12.98
N ASN A 179 4.53 -5.44 11.76
CA ASN A 179 3.16 -5.27 11.32
C ASN A 179 2.77 -6.49 10.49
N PHE A 180 1.92 -7.34 11.06
CA PHE A 180 1.41 -8.52 10.38
C PHE A 180 0.10 -8.18 9.70
N LEU A 181 0.05 -8.37 8.38
CA LEU A 181 -1.14 -8.17 7.58
C LEU A 181 -1.70 -9.51 7.13
N LEU A 182 -3.01 -9.68 7.28
CA LEU A 182 -3.77 -10.77 6.70
C LEU A 182 -4.90 -10.17 5.87
N TYR A 183 -4.90 -10.47 4.57
CA TYR A 183 -5.85 -9.95 3.62
C TYR A 183 -6.57 -11.10 2.92
N THR A 184 -7.90 -11.10 2.93
CA THR A 184 -8.71 -12.15 2.31
C THR A 184 -10.00 -11.60 1.74
N GLY A 185 -10.55 -12.29 0.76
CA GLY A 185 -11.85 -11.97 0.18
C GLY A 185 -12.37 -13.05 -0.75
N TYR A 186 -13.61 -12.89 -1.14
CA TYR A 186 -14.32 -13.82 -2.00
C TYR A 186 -15.14 -13.07 -3.06
N VAL A 187 -15.18 -13.60 -4.28
CA VAL A 187 -15.98 -13.08 -5.39
C VAL A 187 -17.24 -13.90 -5.53
N PHE A 188 -18.37 -13.36 -5.12
CA PHE A 188 -19.70 -13.96 -5.34
C PHE A 188 -20.27 -13.48 -6.68
N ASN A 189 -20.42 -14.37 -7.62
CA ASN A 189 -21.11 -14.07 -8.88
C ASN A 189 -22.64 -14.03 -8.61
N VAL A 190 -23.16 -12.83 -8.35
CA VAL A 190 -24.59 -12.62 -8.03
C VAL A 190 -25.44 -12.77 -9.29
N SER A 191 -24.94 -12.29 -10.42
CA SER A 191 -25.55 -12.47 -11.74
C SER A 191 -24.46 -12.48 -12.83
N PRO A 192 -24.77 -12.79 -14.09
CA PRO A 192 -23.80 -12.75 -15.19
C PRO A 192 -23.12 -11.39 -15.39
N LYS A 193 -23.64 -10.33 -14.78
CA LYS A 193 -23.17 -8.95 -14.91
C LYS A 193 -22.79 -8.29 -13.59
N VAL A 194 -23.02 -8.95 -12.46
CA VAL A 194 -22.83 -8.37 -11.13
C VAL A 194 -22.08 -9.34 -10.24
N ASP A 195 -20.93 -8.89 -9.74
CA ASP A 195 -20.16 -9.59 -8.72
C ASP A 195 -20.21 -8.81 -7.41
N PHE A 196 -20.34 -9.52 -6.30
CA PHE A 196 -20.17 -8.97 -4.95
C PHE A 196 -18.86 -9.47 -4.36
N VAL A 197 -18.01 -8.55 -3.93
CA VAL A 197 -16.64 -8.85 -3.46
C VAL A 197 -16.46 -8.31 -2.04
N PRO A 198 -16.90 -9.08 -1.02
CA PRO A 198 -16.51 -8.80 0.36
C PRO A 198 -15.04 -9.14 0.56
N SER A 199 -14.33 -8.30 1.33
CA SER A 199 -12.95 -8.56 1.71
C SER A 199 -12.64 -7.95 3.07
N THR A 200 -11.59 -8.46 3.70
CA THR A 200 -11.13 -7.97 5.00
C THR A 200 -9.61 -7.89 5.04
N LEU A 201 -9.09 -6.88 5.73
CA LEU A 201 -7.69 -6.76 6.10
C LEU A 201 -7.60 -6.70 7.62
N LEU A 202 -6.85 -7.63 8.17
CA LEU A 202 -6.41 -7.60 9.57
C LEU A 202 -4.99 -7.05 9.62
N ASN A 203 -4.77 -6.07 10.46
CA ASN A 203 -3.48 -5.45 10.70
C ASN A 203 -3.16 -5.58 12.20
N TYR A 204 -2.22 -6.44 12.51
CA TYR A 204 -1.79 -6.75 13.86
C TYR A 204 -0.35 -6.33 14.11
N THR A 205 -0.15 -5.55 15.16
CA THR A 205 1.18 -5.23 15.71
C THR A 205 1.18 -5.61 17.18
N PRO A 206 2.16 -6.40 17.67
CA PRO A 206 2.23 -6.77 19.08
C PRO A 206 2.13 -5.56 20.00
N GLY A 207 1.32 -5.70 21.06
CA GLY A 207 1.10 -4.62 22.02
C GLY A 207 0.26 -3.44 21.53
N LYS A 208 -0.25 -3.46 20.29
CA LYS A 208 -1.17 -2.44 19.74
C LYS A 208 -2.56 -3.02 19.51
N LYS A 209 -3.56 -2.13 19.44
CA LYS A 209 -4.93 -2.52 19.11
C LYS A 209 -5.00 -3.10 17.69
N LEU A 210 -5.63 -4.23 17.54
CA LEU A 210 -5.91 -4.85 16.24
C LEU A 210 -6.74 -3.89 15.38
N LEU A 211 -6.28 -3.64 14.16
CA LEU A 211 -7.02 -2.89 13.16
C LEU A 211 -7.69 -3.88 12.21
N LEU A 212 -8.97 -3.66 11.99
CA LEU A 212 -9.80 -4.45 11.10
C LEU A 212 -10.42 -3.52 10.06
N ASP A 213 -10.17 -3.82 8.79
CA ASP A 213 -10.82 -3.18 7.66
C ASP A 213 -11.77 -4.18 7.01
N LEU A 214 -13.04 -3.82 6.90
CA LEU A 214 -14.06 -4.58 6.18
C LEU A 214 -14.42 -3.81 4.91
N ASN A 215 -14.49 -4.51 3.79
CA ASN A 215 -14.88 -3.92 2.51
C ASN A 215 -16.00 -4.74 1.88
N ALA A 216 -16.91 -4.04 1.24
CA ALA A 216 -17.99 -4.61 0.45
C ALA A 216 -18.06 -3.87 -0.89
N ASN A 217 -17.70 -4.56 -1.97
CA ASN A 217 -17.65 -3.97 -3.31
C ASN A 217 -18.62 -4.70 -4.24
N LEU A 218 -19.30 -3.96 -5.09
CA LEU A 218 -20.11 -4.47 -6.19
C LEU A 218 -19.46 -4.09 -7.51
N SER A 219 -19.27 -5.06 -8.37
CA SER A 219 -18.78 -4.89 -9.74
C SER A 219 -19.93 -5.05 -10.73
N PHE A 220 -20.04 -4.15 -11.68
CA PHE A 220 -21.05 -4.18 -12.75
C PHE A 220 -20.36 -4.33 -14.11
N ASN A 221 -20.58 -5.44 -14.78
CA ASN A 221 -20.00 -5.78 -16.10
C ASN A 221 -18.46 -5.66 -16.14
N ASN A 222 -17.75 -5.78 -15.01
CA ASN A 222 -16.33 -5.50 -14.88
C ASN A 222 -15.91 -4.10 -15.39
N ARG A 223 -16.86 -3.15 -15.47
CA ARG A 223 -16.61 -1.78 -15.94
C ARG A 223 -16.78 -0.73 -14.87
N PHE A 224 -17.68 -0.97 -13.94
CA PHE A 224 -17.98 -0.03 -12.87
C PHE A 224 -18.03 -0.75 -11.53
N TRP A 225 -17.37 -0.21 -10.52
CA TRP A 225 -17.36 -0.74 -9.17
C TRP A 225 -17.81 0.35 -8.20
N VAL A 226 -18.69 -0.02 -7.30
CA VAL A 226 -19.03 0.78 -6.12
C VAL A 226 -18.71 -0.04 -4.89
N GLY A 227 -18.20 0.61 -3.86
CA GLY A 227 -17.86 -0.09 -2.64
C GLY A 227 -17.96 0.80 -1.41
N THR A 228 -17.99 0.13 -0.28
CA THR A 228 -17.90 0.76 1.02
C THR A 228 -16.84 0.05 1.85
N SER A 229 -16.19 0.79 2.73
CA SER A 229 -15.21 0.27 3.67
C SER A 229 -15.52 0.75 5.08
N TYR A 230 -15.25 -0.11 6.06
CA TYR A 230 -15.29 0.23 7.47
C TYR A 230 -13.98 -0.15 8.12
N ARG A 231 -13.31 0.82 8.70
CA ARG A 231 -12.09 0.62 9.50
C ARG A 231 -12.40 0.88 10.96
N ASN A 232 -12.28 -0.17 11.78
CA ASN A 232 -12.71 -0.09 13.17
C ASN A 232 -12.06 1.06 13.94
N GLY A 233 -12.94 1.94 14.50
CA GLY A 233 -12.54 3.10 15.29
C GLY A 233 -11.76 4.17 14.53
N ARG A 234 -11.85 4.22 13.18
CA ARG A 234 -11.15 5.21 12.35
C ARG A 234 -12.01 5.84 11.27
N SER A 235 -12.58 5.06 10.36
CA SER A 235 -13.27 5.65 9.21
C SER A 235 -14.34 4.76 8.60
N LEU A 236 -15.29 5.42 7.94
CA LEU A 236 -16.19 4.84 6.95
C LEU A 236 -15.77 5.37 5.58
N GLY A 237 -15.66 4.50 4.59
CA GLY A 237 -15.23 4.85 3.25
C GLY A 237 -16.26 4.51 2.17
N ALA A 238 -16.24 5.28 1.10
CA ALA A 238 -16.91 4.99 -0.16
C ALA A 238 -15.87 4.88 -1.27
N LEU A 239 -16.08 3.94 -2.20
CA LEU A 239 -15.20 3.69 -3.33
C LEU A 239 -16.00 3.69 -4.63
N LEU A 240 -15.48 4.38 -5.62
CA LEU A 240 -15.93 4.32 -7.00
C LEU A 240 -14.77 3.95 -7.91
N GLN A 241 -14.94 2.98 -8.81
CA GLN A 241 -13.95 2.68 -9.83
C GLN A 241 -14.64 2.54 -11.19
N LEU A 242 -13.98 3.06 -12.21
CA LEU A 242 -14.42 3.00 -13.60
C LEU A 242 -13.30 2.40 -14.46
N GLN A 243 -13.63 1.42 -15.27
CA GLN A 243 -12.81 0.95 -16.38
C GLN A 243 -13.16 1.75 -17.62
N VAL A 244 -12.31 2.73 -17.96
CA VAL A 244 -12.53 3.65 -19.09
C VAL A 244 -12.40 2.92 -20.42
N ASN A 245 -11.40 2.05 -20.53
CA ASN A 245 -11.20 1.15 -21.66
C ASN A 245 -10.57 -0.17 -21.19
N ASN A 246 -10.19 -1.07 -22.09
CA ASN A 246 -9.65 -2.38 -21.73
C ASN A 246 -8.33 -2.34 -20.98
N GLN A 247 -7.61 -1.21 -20.97
CA GLN A 247 -6.31 -1.04 -20.39
C GLN A 247 -6.30 -0.02 -19.23
N PHE A 248 -7.20 0.97 -19.28
CA PHE A 248 -7.17 2.10 -18.33
C PHE A 248 -8.32 2.04 -17.33
N LYS A 249 -7.96 2.11 -16.06
CA LYS A 249 -8.88 2.19 -14.91
C LYS A 249 -8.57 3.42 -14.08
N MET A 250 -9.61 4.01 -13.53
CA MET A 250 -9.52 5.08 -12.55
C MET A 250 -10.41 4.76 -11.36
N ALA A 251 -9.97 5.16 -10.16
CA ALA A 251 -10.80 5.03 -8.97
C ALA A 251 -10.68 6.26 -8.09
N TYR A 252 -11.71 6.48 -7.30
CA TYR A 252 -11.77 7.51 -6.29
C TYR A 252 -12.33 6.92 -5.00
N THR A 253 -11.68 7.24 -3.87
CA THR A 253 -12.22 6.92 -2.56
C THR A 253 -12.35 8.16 -1.71
N TYR A 254 -13.38 8.15 -0.88
CA TYR A 254 -13.61 9.14 0.15
C TYR A 254 -13.75 8.44 1.50
N ASP A 255 -13.00 8.88 2.52
CA ASP A 255 -13.12 8.39 3.88
C ASP A 255 -13.61 9.47 4.80
N PHE A 256 -14.70 9.19 5.46
CA PHE A 256 -15.20 9.96 6.58
C PHE A 256 -14.55 9.46 7.87
N ASP A 257 -13.82 10.31 8.59
CA ASP A 257 -13.20 9.96 9.87
C ASP A 257 -14.28 9.88 10.96
N THR A 258 -14.37 8.71 11.61
CA THR A 258 -15.30 8.46 12.74
C THR A 258 -14.61 8.58 14.09
N GLY A 259 -13.32 8.92 14.11
CA GLY A 259 -12.52 9.14 15.32
C GLY A 259 -12.54 10.59 15.78
N ASN A 260 -11.58 10.94 16.63
CA ASN A 260 -11.51 12.25 17.26
C ASN A 260 -11.27 13.41 16.28
N LEU A 261 -10.78 13.14 15.08
CA LEU A 261 -10.51 14.13 14.03
C LEU A 261 -11.71 14.37 13.10
N GLY A 262 -12.77 13.57 13.19
CA GLY A 262 -13.94 13.65 12.29
C GLY A 262 -14.67 15.00 12.34
N GLY A 263 -14.67 15.67 13.48
CA GLY A 263 -15.25 17.01 13.62
C GLY A 263 -14.38 18.17 13.12
N TYR A 264 -13.12 17.90 12.80
CA TYR A 264 -12.12 18.91 12.40
C TYR A 264 -11.63 18.75 10.97
N SER A 265 -11.95 17.63 10.31
CA SER A 265 -11.51 17.35 8.95
C SER A 265 -12.69 17.21 7.99
N ASN A 266 -12.45 17.57 6.73
CA ASN A 266 -13.38 17.34 5.63
C ASN A 266 -13.22 15.93 5.01
N GLY A 267 -12.74 14.97 5.80
CA GLY A 267 -12.48 13.60 5.36
C GLY A 267 -11.14 13.43 4.63
N SER A 268 -10.96 12.27 4.01
CA SER A 268 -9.77 11.94 3.23
C SER A 268 -10.15 11.54 1.83
N HIS A 269 -9.38 11.99 0.85
CA HIS A 269 -9.61 11.75 -0.57
C HIS A 269 -8.45 10.96 -1.14
N GLU A 270 -8.74 9.97 -1.99
CA GLU A 270 -7.73 9.21 -2.70
C GLU A 270 -8.15 8.97 -4.14
N ILE A 271 -7.23 9.19 -5.08
CA ILE A 271 -7.41 8.96 -6.50
C ILE A 271 -6.43 7.89 -6.94
N MET A 272 -6.86 6.95 -7.78
CA MET A 272 -6.02 5.98 -8.44
C MET A 272 -6.17 6.07 -9.96
N LEU A 273 -5.06 5.99 -10.65
CA LEU A 273 -4.99 5.75 -12.09
C LEU A 273 -4.19 4.47 -12.32
N ARG A 274 -4.70 3.57 -13.15
CA ARG A 274 -4.03 2.32 -13.49
C ARG A 274 -4.06 2.10 -14.99
N TYR A 275 -2.92 1.63 -15.50
CA TYR A 275 -2.78 1.20 -16.88
C TYR A 275 -2.25 -0.24 -16.94
N GLU A 276 -2.93 -1.12 -17.66
CA GLU A 276 -2.60 -2.52 -17.86
C GLU A 276 -2.14 -2.70 -19.31
N PHE A 277 -0.84 -3.00 -19.51
CA PHE A 277 -0.27 -3.24 -20.84
C PHE A 277 -0.53 -4.70 -21.23
N ARG A 278 -1.53 -4.94 -22.03
CA ARG A 278 -1.87 -6.28 -22.54
C ARG A 278 -1.06 -6.58 -23.79
N TYR A 279 0.23 -6.85 -23.65
CA TYR A 279 1.08 -7.25 -24.77
C TYR A 279 1.47 -8.72 -24.65
N LYS A 280 1.00 -9.55 -25.58
CA LYS A 280 1.70 -10.80 -25.92
C LYS A 280 2.74 -10.47 -27.00
N VAL A 281 3.85 -9.88 -26.63
CA VAL A 281 4.98 -9.73 -27.54
C VAL A 281 5.76 -11.06 -27.52
N LYS A 282 5.65 -11.85 -28.59
CA LYS A 282 6.69 -12.83 -28.90
C LYS A 282 7.93 -12.01 -29.30
N VAL A 283 8.83 -11.78 -28.36
CA VAL A 283 10.16 -11.29 -28.71
C VAL A 283 10.88 -12.45 -29.37
N VAL A 284 10.96 -12.42 -30.70
CA VAL A 284 11.91 -13.25 -31.42
C VAL A 284 13.24 -12.54 -31.29
N ASP A 285 14.13 -13.09 -30.44
CA ASP A 285 15.51 -12.59 -30.37
C ASP A 285 16.21 -12.88 -31.70
N PRO A 286 16.58 -11.85 -32.49
CA PRO A 286 17.23 -12.07 -33.78
C PRO A 286 18.69 -12.55 -33.66
N LEU A 287 19.23 -12.69 -32.43
CA LEU A 287 20.58 -13.13 -32.15
C LEU A 287 20.68 -14.63 -31.78
N ILE A 288 19.57 -15.35 -31.76
CA ILE A 288 19.60 -16.81 -31.65
C ILE A 288 19.87 -17.39 -33.06
N PHE A 289 21.13 -17.70 -33.31
CA PHE A 289 21.61 -18.50 -34.43
C PHE A 289 21.49 -19.99 -34.14
#